data_bbbd37d4c3d235d4e8b42783231fdd65
#
_entry.id   bbbd37d4c3d235d4e8b42783231fdd65
#
_cell.length_a   1.000
_cell.length_b   1.000
_cell.length_c   1.000
_cell.angle_alpha   90.00
_cell.angle_beta   90.00
_cell.angle_gamma   90.00
#
_symmetry.space_group_name_H-M   'P 1'
#
loop_
_entity.id
_entity.type
_entity.pdbx_description
1 polymer ?
#
loop_
_entity_poly.entity_id
_entity_poly.type
_entity_poly.pdbx_seq_one_letter_code
_entity_poly.pdbx_strand_id
1 'polypeptide(L)'
;YQETKAILNPQTLVPFLVAKMKTLGTAACPPYHIAFVIGGTSAERNLLTVKLASCKYYDNLPTTGDETGRAFRDIELEKLVLEEAHKIGLGAQFGGKYFAHDVRIIRLPRHGASCPVGLGVSCSADRNIKAKINKDGIWIEKLDDNPARLIPEELRQAGEGEAVKINLDQPMSEILKELSKYPVSTRLSLNGTIIVGRDIAHAKIKERLDRGEEMPQYLKD
;
A
#
# COMPACT_ATOMS: atom_id res chain seq x y z
N TYR A 1 -6.12 -5.26 -16.61
CA TYR A 1 -5.28 -5.92 -17.63
C TYR A 1 -6.08 -6.97 -18.34
N GLN A 2 -5.96 -7.00 -19.65
CA GLN A 2 -6.64 -8.00 -20.48
C GLN A 2 -5.63 -9.07 -20.89
N GLU A 3 -5.68 -10.22 -20.18
CA GLU A 3 -4.78 -11.33 -20.40
C GLU A 3 -5.50 -12.52 -21.10
N THR A 4 -4.75 -13.51 -21.52
CA THR A 4 -5.26 -14.79 -21.98
C THR A 4 -5.26 -15.83 -20.88
N LYS A 5 -5.89 -16.98 -21.11
CA LYS A 5 -5.87 -18.11 -20.17
C LYS A 5 -4.46 -18.58 -19.80
N ALA A 6 -3.45 -18.29 -20.60
CA ALA A 6 -2.06 -18.67 -20.34
C ALA A 6 -1.51 -18.06 -19.05
N ILE A 7 -2.06 -16.92 -18.59
CA ILE A 7 -1.66 -16.28 -17.34
C ILE A 7 -1.97 -17.14 -16.11
N LEU A 8 -2.90 -18.10 -16.21
CA LEU A 8 -3.29 -18.95 -15.08
C LEU A 8 -2.26 -20.02 -14.72
N ASN A 9 -1.21 -20.20 -15.55
CA ASN A 9 -0.09 -21.04 -15.20
C ASN A 9 0.61 -20.46 -13.95
N PRO A 10 0.83 -21.24 -12.88
CA PRO A 10 1.51 -20.73 -11.66
C PRO A 10 2.88 -20.11 -11.94
N GLN A 11 3.62 -20.63 -12.92
CA GLN A 11 4.94 -20.12 -13.30
C GLN A 11 4.89 -18.71 -13.94
N THR A 12 3.73 -18.30 -14.44
CA THR A 12 3.53 -16.98 -15.06
C THR A 12 2.69 -16.05 -14.21
N LEU A 13 1.71 -16.58 -13.47
CA LEU A 13 0.77 -15.79 -12.70
C LEU A 13 1.45 -14.98 -11.60
N VAL A 14 2.21 -15.63 -10.72
CA VAL A 14 2.85 -14.95 -9.60
C VAL A 14 3.85 -13.88 -10.06
N PRO A 15 4.78 -14.17 -11.01
CA PRO A 15 5.64 -13.13 -11.57
C PRO A 15 4.88 -11.96 -12.20
N PHE A 16 3.76 -12.22 -12.87
CA PHE A 16 2.90 -11.18 -13.41
C PHE A 16 2.31 -10.28 -12.32
N LEU A 17 1.73 -10.87 -11.26
CA LEU A 17 1.16 -10.12 -10.15
C LEU A 17 2.23 -9.27 -9.45
N VAL A 18 3.43 -9.81 -9.23
CA VAL A 18 4.57 -9.10 -8.65
C VAL A 18 5.01 -7.93 -9.54
N ALA A 19 5.11 -8.15 -10.86
CA ALA A 19 5.46 -7.10 -11.80
C ALA A 19 4.44 -5.95 -11.76
N LYS A 20 3.14 -6.27 -11.65
CA LYS A 20 2.08 -5.26 -11.56
C LYS A 20 2.09 -4.53 -10.21
N MET A 21 2.38 -5.21 -9.09
CA MET A 21 2.57 -4.56 -7.80
C MET A 21 3.71 -3.52 -7.83
N LYS A 22 4.83 -3.83 -8.46
CA LYS A 22 5.96 -2.89 -8.59
C LYS A 22 5.57 -1.59 -9.30
N THR A 23 4.61 -1.63 -10.23
CA THR A 23 4.14 -0.42 -10.93
C THR A 23 3.34 0.54 -10.06
N LEU A 24 2.90 0.12 -8.87
CA LEU A 24 2.16 0.98 -7.95
C LEU A 24 3.07 2.04 -7.30
N GLY A 25 4.36 1.75 -7.16
CA GLY A 25 5.29 2.65 -6.48
C GLY A 25 4.85 2.95 -5.06
N THR A 26 5.09 4.17 -4.60
CA THR A 26 4.79 4.63 -3.22
C THR A 26 3.71 5.71 -3.14
N ALA A 27 3.17 6.16 -4.28
CA ALA A 27 2.29 7.33 -4.36
C ALA A 27 0.97 7.20 -3.57
N ALA A 28 0.45 6.00 -3.40
CA ALA A 28 -0.79 5.75 -2.66
C ALA A 28 -0.59 5.38 -1.18
N CYS A 29 0.59 5.65 -0.63
CA CYS A 29 0.96 5.49 0.80
C CYS A 29 0.97 4.03 1.26
N PRO A 30 2.00 3.23 0.90
CA PRO A 30 2.21 1.91 1.47
C PRO A 30 2.48 1.97 3.00
N PRO A 31 2.32 0.86 3.73
CA PRO A 31 1.95 -0.48 3.27
C PRO A 31 0.51 -0.53 2.77
N TYR A 32 0.29 -1.20 1.63
CA TYR A 32 -1.00 -1.24 0.95
C TYR A 32 -1.94 -2.33 1.47
N HIS A 33 -3.24 -2.09 1.34
CA HIS A 33 -4.24 -3.15 1.22
C HIS A 33 -4.43 -3.43 -0.27
N ILE A 34 -3.98 -4.58 -0.74
CA ILE A 34 -3.98 -4.94 -2.16
C ILE A 34 -5.16 -5.86 -2.49
N ALA A 35 -5.81 -5.63 -3.59
CA ALA A 35 -6.82 -6.52 -4.13
C ALA A 35 -6.50 -6.90 -5.57
N PHE A 36 -6.42 -8.20 -5.85
CA PHE A 36 -6.39 -8.75 -7.18
C PHE A 36 -7.70 -9.47 -7.50
N VAL A 37 -8.15 -9.35 -8.72
CA VAL A 37 -9.27 -10.12 -9.25
C VAL A 37 -8.83 -10.81 -10.52
N ILE A 38 -8.92 -12.13 -10.54
CA ILE A 38 -8.50 -12.98 -11.64
C ILE A 38 -9.74 -13.58 -12.28
N GLY A 39 -10.00 -13.24 -13.54
CA GLY A 39 -11.18 -13.62 -14.27
C GLY A 39 -12.26 -12.54 -14.31
N GLY A 40 -13.48 -12.96 -14.59
CA GLY A 40 -14.61 -12.10 -14.87
C GLY A 40 -15.06 -12.20 -16.33
N THR A 41 -16.35 -11.97 -16.55
CA THR A 41 -16.97 -12.03 -17.88
C THR A 41 -16.90 -10.72 -18.64
N SER A 42 -16.54 -9.63 -17.95
CA SER A 42 -16.32 -8.30 -18.55
C SER A 42 -15.33 -7.48 -17.71
N ALA A 43 -14.83 -6.40 -18.30
CA ALA A 43 -13.95 -5.45 -17.60
C ALA A 43 -14.66 -4.77 -16.43
N GLU A 44 -15.93 -4.41 -16.59
CA GLU A 44 -16.74 -3.77 -15.54
C GLU A 44 -16.95 -4.71 -14.36
N ARG A 45 -17.23 -5.99 -14.62
CA ARG A 45 -17.40 -6.99 -13.57
C ARG A 45 -16.11 -7.20 -12.78
N ASN A 46 -14.99 -7.26 -13.48
CA ASN A 46 -13.67 -7.36 -12.84
C ASN A 46 -13.39 -6.13 -11.99
N LEU A 47 -13.56 -4.91 -12.52
CA LEU A 47 -13.33 -3.66 -11.82
C LEU A 47 -14.23 -3.49 -10.59
N LEU A 48 -15.51 -3.81 -10.70
CA LEU A 48 -16.44 -3.78 -9.56
C LEU A 48 -15.97 -4.75 -8.47
N THR A 49 -15.53 -5.94 -8.85
CA THR A 49 -15.05 -6.93 -7.90
C THR A 49 -13.76 -6.46 -7.20
N VAL A 50 -12.82 -5.82 -7.92
CA VAL A 50 -11.63 -5.18 -7.32
C VAL A 50 -12.05 -4.18 -6.24
N LYS A 51 -13.00 -3.30 -6.54
CA LYS A 51 -13.49 -2.30 -5.59
C LYS A 51 -14.07 -2.95 -4.33
N LEU A 52 -14.92 -3.95 -4.50
CA LEU A 52 -15.56 -4.65 -3.38
C LEU A 52 -14.55 -5.48 -2.57
N ALA A 53 -13.56 -6.09 -3.22
CA ALA A 53 -12.48 -6.80 -2.55
C ALA A 53 -11.59 -5.84 -1.74
N SER A 54 -11.25 -4.66 -2.30
CA SER A 54 -10.41 -3.67 -1.62
C SER A 54 -11.04 -3.10 -0.35
N CYS A 55 -12.36 -3.06 -0.25
CA CYS A 55 -13.08 -2.65 0.97
C CYS A 55 -13.55 -3.83 1.84
N LYS A 56 -12.98 -5.01 1.64
CA LYS A 56 -13.23 -6.23 2.46
C LYS A 56 -14.65 -6.79 2.37
N TYR A 57 -15.43 -6.37 1.37
CA TYR A 57 -16.80 -6.84 1.19
C TYR A 57 -16.88 -8.34 0.88
N TYR A 58 -15.84 -8.89 0.26
CA TYR A 58 -15.74 -10.29 -0.13
C TYR A 58 -14.93 -11.17 0.84
N ASP A 59 -14.65 -10.71 2.05
CA ASP A 59 -13.86 -11.49 3.02
C ASP A 59 -14.56 -12.79 3.45
N ASN A 60 -15.88 -12.87 3.31
CA ASN A 60 -16.69 -14.04 3.63
C ASN A 60 -16.99 -14.96 2.43
N LEU A 61 -16.37 -14.75 1.26
CA LEU A 61 -16.52 -15.67 0.15
C LEU A 61 -15.96 -17.07 0.50
N PRO A 62 -16.48 -18.14 -0.14
CA PRO A 62 -15.84 -19.45 -0.07
C PRO A 62 -14.36 -19.38 -0.46
N THR A 63 -13.54 -20.27 0.11
CA THR A 63 -12.10 -20.31 -0.17
C THR A 63 -11.72 -21.28 -1.29
N THR A 64 -12.72 -21.96 -1.86
CA THR A 64 -12.55 -22.88 -2.99
C THR A 64 -13.63 -22.64 -4.04
N GLY A 65 -13.26 -22.83 -5.30
CA GLY A 65 -14.22 -22.93 -6.40
C GLY A 65 -15.00 -24.25 -6.36
N ASP A 66 -15.95 -24.38 -7.28
CA ASP A 66 -16.69 -25.61 -7.54
C ASP A 66 -16.99 -25.77 -9.04
N GLU A 67 -17.68 -26.84 -9.40
CA GLU A 67 -18.06 -27.17 -10.79
C GLU A 67 -19.00 -26.15 -11.43
N THR A 68 -19.72 -25.36 -10.62
CA THR A 68 -20.61 -24.30 -11.12
C THR A 68 -19.84 -23.03 -11.49
N GLY A 69 -18.53 -22.98 -11.20
CA GLY A 69 -17.70 -21.81 -11.45
C GLY A 69 -17.97 -20.66 -10.47
N ARG A 70 -18.40 -20.93 -9.25
CA ARG A 70 -18.63 -19.89 -8.25
C ARG A 70 -17.37 -19.08 -7.98
N ALA A 71 -17.56 -17.81 -7.68
CA ALA A 71 -16.49 -16.95 -7.19
C ALA A 71 -15.96 -17.44 -5.84
N PHE A 72 -14.65 -17.32 -5.64
CA PHE A 72 -14.01 -17.69 -4.38
C PHE A 72 -12.79 -16.83 -4.08
N ARG A 73 -12.38 -16.84 -2.82
CA ARG A 73 -11.20 -16.18 -2.31
C ARG A 73 -10.04 -17.16 -2.27
N ASP A 74 -8.97 -16.87 -3.02
CA ASP A 74 -7.80 -17.76 -3.15
C ASP A 74 -6.77 -17.49 -2.06
N ILE A 75 -7.02 -18.04 -0.87
CA ILE A 75 -6.22 -17.79 0.33
C ILE A 75 -4.76 -18.23 0.18
N GLU A 76 -4.50 -19.32 -0.54
CA GLU A 76 -3.13 -19.80 -0.71
C GLU A 76 -2.32 -18.84 -1.60
N LEU A 77 -2.96 -18.35 -2.67
CA LEU A 77 -2.32 -17.34 -3.52
C LEU A 77 -2.18 -15.99 -2.80
N GLU A 78 -3.13 -15.59 -1.93
CA GLU A 78 -3.02 -14.40 -1.10
C GLU A 78 -1.75 -14.42 -0.24
N LYS A 79 -1.49 -15.54 0.46
CA LYS A 79 -0.30 -15.72 1.29
C LYS A 79 0.98 -15.59 0.46
N LEU A 80 1.04 -16.33 -0.65
CA LEU A 80 2.20 -16.32 -1.54
C LEU A 80 2.48 -14.93 -2.10
N VAL A 81 1.45 -14.22 -2.57
CA VAL A 81 1.61 -12.87 -3.13
C VAL A 81 1.98 -11.86 -2.06
N LEU A 82 1.50 -12.02 -0.81
CA LEU A 82 1.92 -11.18 0.31
C LEU A 82 3.42 -11.37 0.64
N GLU A 83 3.89 -12.62 0.66
CA GLU A 83 5.32 -12.90 0.86
C GLU A 83 6.18 -12.29 -0.24
N GLU A 84 5.75 -12.38 -1.50
CA GLU A 84 6.43 -11.74 -2.63
C GLU A 84 6.36 -10.21 -2.55
N ALA A 85 5.24 -9.64 -2.08
CA ALA A 85 5.11 -8.20 -1.85
C ALA A 85 6.16 -7.69 -0.86
N HIS A 86 6.45 -8.44 0.21
CA HIS A 86 7.47 -8.07 1.19
C HIS A 86 8.90 -8.07 0.61
N LYS A 87 9.14 -8.80 -0.48
CA LYS A 87 10.44 -8.86 -1.17
C LYS A 87 10.65 -7.72 -2.18
N ILE A 88 9.62 -6.93 -2.47
CA ILE A 88 9.69 -5.87 -3.49
C ILE A 88 10.71 -4.78 -3.13
N GLY A 89 10.97 -4.56 -1.84
CA GLY A 89 11.91 -3.55 -1.36
C GLY A 89 11.37 -2.11 -1.39
N LEU A 90 10.09 -1.93 -1.71
CA LEU A 90 9.37 -0.66 -1.58
C LEU A 90 8.58 -0.72 -0.27
N GLY A 91 8.95 0.09 0.68
CA GLY A 91 8.31 0.13 1.98
C GLY A 91 7.32 1.27 2.13
N ALA A 92 6.96 1.56 3.38
CA ALA A 92 6.12 2.69 3.70
C ALA A 92 6.74 4.02 3.21
N GLN A 93 5.92 5.01 3.04
CA GLN A 93 6.27 6.33 2.52
C GLN A 93 7.47 6.99 3.25
N PHE A 94 7.72 6.60 4.48
CA PHE A 94 8.81 7.10 5.32
C PHE A 94 9.94 6.08 5.54
N GLY A 95 10.17 5.20 4.57
CA GLY A 95 11.29 4.25 4.60
C GLY A 95 10.99 2.93 5.31
N GLY A 96 9.72 2.57 5.48
CA GLY A 96 9.33 1.29 6.06
C GLY A 96 9.69 0.10 5.18
N LYS A 97 9.70 -1.08 5.79
CA LYS A 97 10.10 -2.34 5.15
C LYS A 97 8.97 -2.98 4.33
N TYR A 98 7.72 -2.81 4.77
CA TYR A 98 6.60 -3.59 4.24
C TYR A 98 5.86 -2.84 3.14
N PHE A 99 5.67 -3.50 1.99
CA PHE A 99 4.94 -2.97 0.85
C PHE A 99 3.42 -3.12 1.00
N ALA A 100 2.97 -4.19 1.66
CA ALA A 100 1.56 -4.47 1.87
C ALA A 100 1.28 -4.96 3.29
N HIS A 101 0.11 -4.59 3.83
CA HIS A 101 -0.46 -5.14 5.04
C HIS A 101 -1.15 -6.48 4.76
N ASP A 102 -1.91 -6.52 3.68
CA ASP A 102 -2.65 -7.69 3.26
C ASP A 102 -2.88 -7.69 1.74
N VAL A 103 -3.21 -8.86 1.24
CA VAL A 103 -3.58 -9.11 -0.15
C VAL A 103 -4.89 -9.87 -0.16
N ARG A 104 -5.80 -9.48 -1.04
CA ARG A 104 -7.03 -10.21 -1.34
C ARG A 104 -7.02 -10.63 -2.79
N ILE A 105 -7.29 -11.91 -3.05
CA ILE A 105 -7.35 -12.46 -4.40
C ILE A 105 -8.68 -13.15 -4.62
N ILE A 106 -9.49 -12.57 -5.48
CA ILE A 106 -10.80 -13.13 -5.86
C ILE A 106 -10.67 -13.78 -7.22
N ARG A 107 -11.07 -15.05 -7.29
CA ARG A 107 -11.23 -15.79 -8.54
C ARG A 107 -12.66 -15.67 -9.01
N LEU A 108 -12.85 -15.26 -10.26
CA LEU A 108 -14.14 -15.20 -10.92
C LEU A 108 -14.23 -16.22 -12.07
N PRO A 109 -15.43 -16.71 -12.41
CA PRO A 109 -15.64 -17.40 -13.66
C PRO A 109 -15.29 -16.49 -14.84
N ARG A 110 -14.80 -17.07 -15.92
CA ARG A 110 -14.28 -16.33 -17.06
C ARG A 110 -14.66 -16.98 -18.37
N HIS A 111 -14.51 -16.23 -19.45
CA HIS A 111 -14.55 -16.77 -20.81
C HIS A 111 -13.38 -17.74 -21.05
N GLY A 112 -13.59 -18.76 -21.89
CA GLY A 112 -12.60 -19.82 -22.12
C GLY A 112 -11.21 -19.37 -22.57
N ALA A 113 -11.13 -18.31 -23.36
CA ALA A 113 -9.88 -17.80 -23.94
C ALA A 113 -9.26 -16.64 -23.15
N SER A 114 -10.09 -15.71 -22.67
CA SER A 114 -9.64 -14.50 -22.02
C SER A 114 -9.54 -14.65 -20.49
N CYS A 115 -8.68 -13.85 -19.87
CA CYS A 115 -8.54 -13.78 -18.40
C CYS A 115 -8.28 -12.34 -17.99
N PRO A 116 -9.32 -11.53 -17.77
CA PRO A 116 -9.13 -10.21 -17.18
C PRO A 116 -8.45 -10.33 -15.81
N VAL A 117 -7.49 -9.45 -15.54
CA VAL A 117 -6.84 -9.35 -14.22
C VAL A 117 -6.95 -7.92 -13.76
N GLY A 118 -7.59 -7.71 -12.63
CA GLY A 118 -7.72 -6.40 -11.99
C GLY A 118 -6.78 -6.27 -10.80
N LEU A 119 -6.26 -5.07 -10.60
CA LEU A 119 -5.46 -4.69 -9.44
C LEU A 119 -6.00 -3.39 -8.88
N GLY A 120 -6.24 -3.38 -7.59
CA GLY A 120 -6.57 -2.18 -6.84
C GLY A 120 -5.81 -2.12 -5.54
N VAL A 121 -5.63 -0.91 -5.04
CA VAL A 121 -4.99 -0.65 -3.75
C VAL A 121 -5.80 0.32 -2.93
N SER A 122 -5.76 0.15 -1.61
CA SER A 122 -6.12 1.18 -0.66
C SER A 122 -4.90 1.63 0.13
N CYS A 123 -4.95 2.88 0.59
CA CYS A 123 -3.97 3.49 1.46
C CYS A 123 -3.82 2.69 2.76
N SER A 124 -2.65 2.73 3.36
CA SER A 124 -2.38 2.19 4.70
C SER A 124 -3.40 2.61 5.76
N ALA A 125 -4.01 3.78 5.62
CA ALA A 125 -5.00 4.30 6.54
C ALA A 125 -6.35 3.55 6.54
N ASP A 126 -6.61 2.66 5.57
CA ASP A 126 -7.85 1.86 5.45
C ASP A 126 -9.14 2.70 5.65
N ARG A 127 -9.32 3.69 4.78
CA ARG A 127 -10.41 4.69 4.90
C ARG A 127 -11.75 4.20 4.33
N ASN A 128 -12.12 2.98 4.65
CA ASN A 128 -13.38 2.39 4.22
C ASN A 128 -14.33 2.26 5.40
N ILE A 129 -15.63 2.36 5.12
CA ILE A 129 -16.69 2.01 6.05
C ILE A 129 -17.77 1.26 5.28
N LYS A 130 -18.31 0.20 5.87
CA LYS A 130 -19.41 -0.56 5.30
C LYS A 130 -20.72 -0.10 5.91
N ALA A 131 -21.73 0.05 5.07
CA ALA A 131 -23.09 0.37 5.49
C ALA A 131 -24.10 -0.54 4.81
N LYS A 132 -25.21 -0.78 5.48
CA LYS A 132 -26.39 -1.46 4.95
C LYS A 132 -27.57 -0.52 5.04
N ILE A 133 -28.27 -0.33 3.93
CA ILE A 133 -29.48 0.49 3.84
C ILE A 133 -30.61 -0.39 3.30
N ASN A 134 -31.69 -0.47 4.00
CA ASN A 134 -32.92 -1.13 3.54
C ASN A 134 -34.14 -0.43 4.10
N LYS A 135 -35.35 -1.00 3.85
CA LYS A 135 -36.64 -0.45 4.33
C LYS A 135 -36.73 -0.31 5.85
N ASP A 136 -35.94 -1.05 6.62
CA ASP A 136 -36.02 -1.09 8.08
C ASP A 136 -35.02 -0.08 8.72
N GLY A 137 -34.06 0.49 7.95
CA GLY A 137 -33.17 1.52 8.44
C GLY A 137 -31.79 1.57 7.76
N ILE A 138 -30.88 2.26 8.43
CA ILE A 138 -29.49 2.44 8.03
C ILE A 138 -28.59 1.89 9.13
N TRP A 139 -27.72 0.98 8.76
CA TRP A 139 -26.71 0.42 9.66
C TRP A 139 -25.33 0.74 9.11
N ILE A 140 -24.46 1.20 9.97
CA ILE A 140 -23.06 1.53 9.67
C ILE A 140 -22.17 0.58 10.47
N GLU A 141 -21.09 0.10 9.85
CA GLU A 141 -20.07 -0.70 10.52
C GLU A 141 -19.56 0.04 11.76
N LYS A 142 -19.53 -0.65 12.90
CA LYS A 142 -19.03 -0.06 14.14
C LYS A 142 -17.50 0.12 14.02
N LEU A 143 -17.05 1.34 14.21
CA LEU A 143 -15.65 1.68 14.34
C LEU A 143 -15.18 1.41 15.77
N ASP A 144 -13.87 1.22 15.93
CA ASP A 144 -13.27 1.08 17.26
C ASP A 144 -13.28 2.44 17.97
N ASP A 145 -13.94 2.50 19.12
CA ASP A 145 -14.08 3.73 19.91
C ASP A 145 -12.77 4.10 20.65
N ASN A 146 -11.86 3.14 20.79
CA ASN A 146 -10.57 3.33 21.46
C ASN A 146 -9.42 2.66 20.70
N PRO A 147 -9.05 3.17 19.51
CA PRO A 147 -7.97 2.59 18.71
C PRO A 147 -6.60 2.69 19.40
N ALA A 148 -6.42 3.62 20.34
CA ALA A 148 -5.18 3.78 21.09
C ALA A 148 -4.82 2.54 21.93
N ARG A 149 -5.80 1.67 22.26
CA ARG A 149 -5.53 0.39 22.96
C ARG A 149 -4.66 -0.57 22.16
N LEU A 150 -4.61 -0.40 20.82
CA LEU A 150 -3.79 -1.21 19.93
C LEU A 150 -2.33 -0.78 19.88
N ILE A 151 -1.98 0.35 20.49
CA ILE A 151 -0.60 0.81 20.60
C ILE A 151 0.08 0.00 21.69
N PRO A 152 1.18 -0.75 21.39
CA PRO A 152 1.96 -1.45 22.39
C PRO A 152 2.40 -0.52 23.53
N GLU A 153 2.45 -1.05 24.75
CA GLU A 153 2.78 -0.25 25.94
C GLU A 153 4.18 0.37 25.84
N GLU A 154 5.12 -0.35 25.25
CA GLU A 154 6.49 0.12 25.02
C GLU A 154 6.53 1.38 24.14
N LEU A 155 5.58 1.48 23.18
CA LEU A 155 5.48 2.65 22.29
C LEU A 155 4.74 3.82 22.96
N ARG A 156 3.88 3.56 23.94
CA ARG A 156 3.21 4.61 24.72
C ARG A 156 4.22 5.33 25.61
N GLN A 157 5.15 4.58 26.20
CA GLN A 157 6.18 5.09 27.11
C GLN A 157 7.39 5.69 26.37
N ALA A 158 7.63 5.30 25.11
CA ALA A 158 8.74 5.80 24.29
C ALA A 158 8.70 7.33 24.02
N GLY A 159 7.62 8.01 24.41
CA GLY A 159 7.47 9.47 24.30
C GLY A 159 8.10 10.29 25.42
N GLU A 160 8.55 9.70 26.53
CA GLU A 160 9.00 10.40 27.72
C GLU A 160 10.52 10.62 27.81
N GLY A 161 11.30 10.12 26.83
CA GLY A 161 12.75 10.34 26.79
C GLY A 161 13.15 11.76 26.35
N GLU A 162 14.27 12.24 26.88
CA GLU A 162 14.87 13.51 26.46
C GLU A 162 15.28 13.44 24.98
N ALA A 163 14.79 14.36 24.15
CA ALA A 163 15.11 14.42 22.73
C ALA A 163 16.46 15.10 22.52
N VAL A 164 17.30 14.53 21.65
CA VAL A 164 18.54 15.17 21.22
C VAL A 164 18.21 16.41 20.39
N LYS A 165 18.69 17.54 20.79
CA LYS A 165 18.49 18.82 20.10
C LYS A 165 19.48 18.96 18.94
N ILE A 166 18.94 19.13 17.73
CA ILE A 166 19.72 19.35 16.50
C ILE A 166 19.40 20.74 15.96
N ASN A 167 20.44 21.56 15.79
CA ASN A 167 20.32 22.82 15.10
C ASN A 167 20.47 22.61 13.59
N LEU A 168 19.47 23.05 12.82
CA LEU A 168 19.46 22.95 11.36
C LEU A 168 19.99 24.21 10.66
N ASP A 169 20.21 25.31 11.38
CA ASP A 169 20.76 26.55 10.84
C ASP A 169 22.31 26.50 10.78
N GLN A 170 22.83 25.46 10.11
CA GLN A 170 24.23 25.22 9.87
C GLN A 170 24.42 24.41 8.57
N PRO A 171 25.66 24.34 8.01
CA PRO A 171 25.91 23.61 6.79
C PRO A 171 25.45 22.16 6.87
N MET A 172 24.89 21.62 5.79
CA MET A 172 24.37 20.24 5.73
C MET A 172 25.43 19.22 6.13
N SER A 173 26.70 19.45 5.81
CA SER A 173 27.81 18.58 6.20
C SER A 173 27.94 18.41 7.72
N GLU A 174 27.73 19.48 8.48
CA GLU A 174 27.81 19.45 9.94
C GLU A 174 26.54 18.79 10.53
N ILE A 175 25.37 19.06 9.94
CA ILE A 175 24.13 18.39 10.32
C ILE A 175 24.24 16.87 10.14
N LEU A 176 24.71 16.42 8.98
CA LEU A 176 24.89 14.98 8.69
C LEU A 176 25.93 14.32 9.63
N LYS A 177 27.02 15.02 9.91
CA LYS A 177 28.04 14.55 10.87
C LYS A 177 27.47 14.41 12.28
N GLU A 178 26.63 15.35 12.70
CA GLU A 178 25.97 15.27 14.00
C GLU A 178 24.97 14.11 14.03
N LEU A 179 24.09 14.01 13.04
CA LEU A 179 23.09 12.93 12.93
C LEU A 179 23.71 11.53 12.91
N SER A 180 24.89 11.38 12.29
CA SER A 180 25.61 10.10 12.19
C SER A 180 26.08 9.55 13.55
N LYS A 181 26.07 10.35 14.61
CA LYS A 181 26.44 9.89 15.97
C LYS A 181 25.34 9.08 16.64
N TYR A 182 24.12 9.16 16.15
CA TYR A 182 22.95 8.59 16.82
C TYR A 182 22.41 7.38 16.06
N PRO A 183 22.01 6.31 16.78
CA PRO A 183 21.38 5.15 16.14
C PRO A 183 20.02 5.49 15.57
N VAL A 184 19.56 4.64 14.63
CA VAL A 184 18.20 4.72 14.09
C VAL A 184 17.17 4.65 15.23
N SER A 185 16.09 5.40 15.11
CA SER A 185 15.02 5.57 16.12
C SER A 185 15.38 6.47 17.30
N THR A 186 16.53 7.15 17.32
CA THR A 186 16.81 8.19 18.31
C THR A 186 15.80 9.33 18.16
N ARG A 187 15.22 9.76 19.27
CA ARG A 187 14.30 10.90 19.29
C ARG A 187 15.08 12.20 19.15
N LEU A 188 14.73 12.97 18.10
CA LEU A 188 15.39 14.25 17.81
C LEU A 188 14.41 15.41 17.97
N SER A 189 14.92 16.53 18.47
CA SER A 189 14.26 17.83 18.46
C SER A 189 14.98 18.74 17.46
N LEU A 190 14.40 18.88 16.27
CA LEU A 190 14.97 19.68 15.18
C LEU A 190 14.57 21.13 15.34
N ASN A 191 15.54 22.06 15.27
CA ASN A 191 15.32 23.49 15.36
C ASN A 191 16.02 24.17 14.19
N GLY A 192 15.27 24.93 13.39
CA GLY A 192 15.74 25.63 12.19
C GLY A 192 14.76 25.50 11.02
N THR A 193 15.21 25.92 9.84
CA THR A 193 14.41 25.88 8.63
C THR A 193 14.28 24.46 8.09
N ILE A 194 13.05 24.02 7.80
CA ILE A 194 12.74 22.72 7.21
C ILE A 194 11.91 22.92 5.95
N ILE A 195 12.33 22.29 4.85
CA ILE A 195 11.55 22.22 3.62
C ILE A 195 10.71 20.96 3.63
N VAL A 196 9.39 21.12 3.53
CA VAL A 196 8.45 19.99 3.49
C VAL A 196 7.96 19.79 2.06
N GLY A 197 8.20 18.61 1.52
CA GLY A 197 7.76 18.22 0.19
C GLY A 197 7.23 16.79 0.18
N ARG A 198 6.17 16.57 -0.62
CA ARG A 198 5.60 15.24 -0.85
C ARG A 198 5.69 14.87 -2.33
N ASP A 199 4.94 13.88 -2.75
CA ASP A 199 5.01 13.22 -4.06
C ASP A 199 5.10 14.19 -5.24
N ILE A 200 4.24 15.22 -5.27
CA ILE A 200 4.24 16.22 -6.36
C ILE A 200 5.53 17.06 -6.33
N ALA A 201 6.02 17.41 -5.15
CA ALA A 201 7.28 18.16 -5.04
C ALA A 201 8.45 17.32 -5.57
N HIS A 202 8.55 16.06 -5.15
CA HIS A 202 9.58 15.13 -5.63
C HIS A 202 9.47 14.85 -7.13
N ALA A 203 8.27 14.69 -7.67
CA ALA A 203 8.05 14.55 -9.11
C ALA A 203 8.57 15.76 -9.89
N LYS A 204 8.26 16.99 -9.42
CA LYS A 204 8.76 18.22 -10.03
C LYS A 204 10.29 18.37 -9.94
N ILE A 205 10.87 17.96 -8.81
CA ILE A 205 12.31 17.92 -8.64
C ILE A 205 12.94 16.98 -9.68
N LYS A 206 12.39 15.76 -9.79
CA LYS A 206 12.85 14.79 -10.77
C LYS A 206 12.72 15.30 -12.21
N GLU A 207 11.60 15.88 -12.58
CA GLU A 207 11.40 16.48 -13.91
C GLU A 207 12.45 17.55 -14.25
N ARG A 208 12.82 18.38 -13.28
CA ARG A 208 13.90 19.39 -13.45
C ARG A 208 15.25 18.71 -13.70
N LEU A 209 15.59 17.71 -12.89
CA LEU A 209 16.83 16.94 -13.05
C LEU A 209 16.88 16.22 -14.41
N ASP A 210 15.78 15.62 -14.84
CA ASP A 210 15.68 14.94 -16.13
C ASP A 210 15.85 15.89 -17.33
N ARG A 211 15.47 17.17 -17.17
CA ARG A 211 15.70 18.24 -18.15
C ARG A 211 17.09 18.89 -18.05
N GLY A 212 17.92 18.48 -17.10
CA GLY A 212 19.22 19.11 -16.84
C GLY A 212 19.14 20.53 -16.28
N GLU A 213 17.99 20.91 -15.71
CA GLU A 213 17.81 22.23 -15.09
C GLU A 213 18.44 22.27 -13.70
N GLU A 214 18.98 23.43 -13.34
CA GLU A 214 19.49 23.65 -11.98
C GLU A 214 18.37 23.58 -10.93
N MET A 215 18.71 23.05 -9.76
CA MET A 215 17.82 23.08 -8.60
C MET A 215 17.62 24.52 -8.10
N PRO A 216 16.42 24.85 -7.60
CA PRO A 216 16.20 26.12 -6.91
C PRO A 216 17.14 26.29 -5.73
N GLN A 217 17.56 27.52 -5.46
CA GLN A 217 18.55 27.84 -4.42
C GLN A 217 18.11 27.30 -3.04
N TYR A 218 16.84 27.47 -2.69
CA TYR A 218 16.30 26.98 -1.42
C TYR A 218 16.34 25.46 -1.22
N LEU A 219 16.72 24.69 -2.23
CA LEU A 219 16.98 23.24 -2.14
C LEU A 219 18.47 22.91 -2.15
N LYS A 220 19.35 23.89 -2.36
CA LYS A 220 20.79 23.72 -2.37
C LYS A 220 21.42 24.07 -1.01
N ASP A 221 20.78 24.95 -0.27
CA ASP A 221 21.18 25.45 1.04
C ASP A 221 20.65 24.57 2.17
#